data_42f3b4ffcabc5a2c2e272c054f2afaca
#
_entry.id   42f3b4ffcabc5a2c2e272c054f2afaca
#
_cell.length_a   1.000
_cell.length_b   1.000
_cell.length_c   1.000
_cell.angle_alpha   90.00
_cell.angle_beta   90.00
_cell.angle_gamma   90.00
#
_symmetry.space_group_name_H-M   'P 1'
#
loop_
_entity.id
_entity.type
_entity.pdbx_description
1 polymer ?
#
loop_
_entity_poly.entity_id
_entity_poly.type
_entity_poly.pdbx_seq_one_letter_code
_entity_poly.pdbx_strand_id
1 'polypeptide(L)'
;MDLGLKGKRAVVLGGTRGIGRAIADTLADEGCNVAICARNQDQIDAAVSELAAKGVKASGASVDIADGAALKAFIEKAAGELGGIDILVSNASALSAGNSEENWQAGFSVDVMGAQRSIEAARPHLEKSAAANGDAAFVIISSVSAAETSSPNAYGAMKAALIHMAKGFAKAGAEKHVRTNVVSPGTVYFEGGVWDMAKKHAPDRFNAAMEKNPMGRMASPQDIANAAVFLASPASSFTSGINMVVDGAYTSRVNF
;
A
#
# COMPACT_ATOMS: atom_id res chain seq x y z
N MET A 1 -14.78 -17.13 -1.46
CA MET A 1 -15.41 -15.85 -1.90
C MET A 1 -14.77 -15.50 -3.23
N ASP A 2 -15.55 -15.21 -4.24
CA ASP A 2 -15.01 -14.63 -5.48
C ASP A 2 -14.77 -13.14 -5.24
N LEU A 3 -13.55 -12.68 -5.45
CA LEU A 3 -13.19 -11.27 -5.30
C LEU A 3 -13.52 -10.42 -6.54
N GLY A 4 -13.83 -11.04 -7.69
CA GLY A 4 -14.14 -10.36 -8.94
C GLY A 4 -12.95 -9.62 -9.54
N LEU A 5 -11.72 -10.09 -9.30
CA LEU A 5 -10.48 -9.40 -9.67
C LEU A 5 -9.90 -9.83 -11.02
N LYS A 6 -10.34 -10.96 -11.58
CA LYS A 6 -9.82 -11.48 -12.84
C LYS A 6 -9.92 -10.45 -13.98
N GLY A 7 -8.79 -10.18 -14.61
CA GLY A 7 -8.68 -9.21 -15.71
C GLY A 7 -8.63 -7.73 -15.29
N LYS A 8 -8.77 -7.41 -14.00
CA LYS A 8 -8.57 -6.06 -13.47
C LYS A 8 -7.11 -5.62 -13.62
N ARG A 9 -6.88 -4.32 -13.53
CA ARG A 9 -5.59 -3.66 -13.79
C ARG A 9 -5.18 -2.90 -12.54
N ALA A 10 -4.07 -3.34 -11.94
CA ALA A 10 -3.59 -2.81 -10.67
C ALA A 10 -2.23 -2.11 -10.82
N VAL A 11 -2.07 -0.98 -10.14
CA VAL A 11 -0.79 -0.29 -9.96
C VAL A 11 -0.41 -0.35 -8.49
N VAL A 12 0.79 -0.88 -8.18
CA VAL A 12 1.29 -1.02 -6.80
C VAL A 12 2.59 -0.24 -6.63
N LEU A 13 2.55 0.83 -5.84
CA LEU A 13 3.73 1.63 -5.52
C LEU A 13 4.55 0.96 -4.41
N GLY A 14 5.82 0.68 -4.67
CA GLY A 14 6.69 -0.08 -3.76
C GLY A 14 6.41 -1.59 -3.81
N GLY A 15 6.25 -2.15 -5.02
CA GLY A 15 5.80 -3.53 -5.27
C GLY A 15 6.88 -4.61 -5.32
N THR A 16 8.16 -4.31 -4.98
CA THR A 16 9.26 -5.27 -5.16
C THR A 16 9.56 -6.16 -3.96
N ARG A 17 9.16 -5.77 -2.75
CA ARG A 17 9.43 -6.51 -1.51
C ARG A 17 8.36 -6.29 -0.43
N GLY A 18 8.36 -7.14 0.59
CA GLY A 18 7.52 -7.02 1.78
C GLY A 18 6.03 -6.93 1.44
N ILE A 19 5.30 -6.03 2.09
CA ILE A 19 3.84 -5.88 1.96
C ILE A 19 3.45 -5.59 0.51
N GLY A 20 4.12 -4.63 -0.16
CA GLY A 20 3.79 -4.26 -1.53
C GLY A 20 3.99 -5.40 -2.51
N ARG A 21 5.02 -6.24 -2.33
CA ARG A 21 5.23 -7.43 -3.14
C ARG A 21 4.14 -8.47 -2.88
N ALA A 22 3.81 -8.75 -1.65
CA ALA A 22 2.73 -9.68 -1.33
C ALA A 22 1.38 -9.22 -1.90
N ILE A 23 1.09 -7.91 -1.89
CA ILE A 23 -0.10 -7.35 -2.54
C ILE A 23 -0.05 -7.58 -4.06
N ALA A 24 1.08 -7.29 -4.71
CA ALA A 24 1.23 -7.51 -6.14
C ALA A 24 1.08 -8.99 -6.54
N ASP A 25 1.70 -9.89 -5.75
CA ASP A 25 1.58 -11.34 -5.94
C ASP A 25 0.13 -11.82 -5.80
N THR A 26 -0.56 -11.38 -4.74
CA THR A 26 -1.95 -11.79 -4.49
C THR A 26 -2.89 -11.26 -5.57
N LEU A 27 -2.71 -10.01 -6.03
CA LEU A 27 -3.48 -9.46 -7.16
C LEU A 27 -3.25 -10.27 -8.43
N ALA A 28 -1.99 -10.67 -8.71
CA ALA A 28 -1.66 -11.49 -9.87
C ALA A 28 -2.25 -12.91 -9.76
N ASP A 29 -2.24 -13.53 -8.57
CA ASP A 29 -2.86 -14.84 -8.31
C ASP A 29 -4.38 -14.81 -8.51
N GLU A 30 -5.03 -13.67 -8.21
CA GLU A 30 -6.45 -13.41 -8.51
C GLU A 30 -6.70 -13.02 -9.98
N GLY A 31 -5.66 -13.05 -10.84
CA GLY A 31 -5.75 -12.79 -12.27
C GLY A 31 -5.75 -11.32 -12.68
N CYS A 32 -5.31 -10.41 -11.81
CA CYS A 32 -5.09 -9.01 -12.18
C CYS A 32 -3.84 -8.85 -13.05
N ASN A 33 -3.90 -7.93 -14.01
CA ASN A 33 -2.71 -7.38 -14.65
C ASN A 33 -2.07 -6.35 -13.69
N VAL A 34 -0.75 -6.39 -13.49
CA VAL A 34 -0.10 -5.62 -12.43
C VAL A 34 1.07 -4.78 -12.96
N ALA A 35 1.08 -3.50 -12.64
CA ALA A 35 2.26 -2.65 -12.80
C ALA A 35 2.82 -2.28 -11.42
N ILE A 36 4.14 -2.35 -11.27
CA ILE A 36 4.83 -2.03 -10.02
C ILE A 36 5.87 -0.95 -10.22
N CYS A 37 6.18 -0.19 -9.18
CA CYS A 37 7.39 0.65 -9.16
C CYS A 37 8.17 0.49 -7.86
N ALA A 38 9.47 0.74 -7.95
CA ALA A 38 10.40 0.82 -6.83
C ALA A 38 11.65 1.59 -7.30
N ARG A 39 12.70 1.69 -6.48
CA ARG A 39 13.93 2.40 -6.84
C ARG A 39 15.00 1.52 -7.48
N ASN A 40 14.98 0.21 -7.23
CA ASN A 40 16.00 -0.73 -7.71
C ASN A 40 15.47 -1.50 -8.92
N GLN A 41 16.13 -1.30 -10.08
CA GLN A 41 15.69 -1.91 -11.35
C GLN A 41 15.82 -3.43 -11.34
N ASP A 42 16.89 -3.99 -10.79
CA ASP A 42 17.09 -5.45 -10.76
C ASP A 42 15.97 -6.15 -9.96
N GLN A 43 15.55 -5.54 -8.83
CA GLN A 43 14.42 -6.05 -8.04
C GLN A 43 13.09 -5.92 -8.78
N ILE A 44 12.94 -4.89 -9.60
CA ILE A 44 11.74 -4.70 -10.43
C ILE A 44 11.68 -5.78 -11.50
N ASP A 45 12.77 -6.01 -12.22
CA ASP A 45 12.85 -6.98 -13.31
C ASP A 45 12.57 -8.40 -12.80
N ALA A 46 13.16 -8.78 -11.67
CA ALA A 46 12.87 -10.05 -11.01
C ALA A 46 11.40 -10.16 -10.63
N ALA A 47 10.84 -9.13 -9.98
CA ALA A 47 9.44 -9.13 -9.56
C ALA A 47 8.48 -9.20 -10.75
N VAL A 48 8.72 -8.43 -11.80
CA VAL A 48 7.91 -8.45 -13.03
C VAL A 48 7.94 -9.82 -13.70
N SER A 49 9.12 -10.46 -13.77
CA SER A 49 9.26 -11.82 -14.34
C SER A 49 8.42 -12.83 -13.55
N GLU A 50 8.47 -12.79 -12.21
CA GLU A 50 7.72 -13.71 -11.36
C GLU A 50 6.20 -13.44 -11.43
N LEU A 51 5.77 -12.17 -11.51
CA LEU A 51 4.36 -11.82 -11.71
C LEU A 51 3.85 -12.30 -13.07
N ALA A 52 4.64 -12.11 -14.13
CA ALA A 52 4.28 -12.56 -15.49
C ALA A 52 4.17 -14.09 -15.58
N ALA A 53 5.00 -14.83 -14.83
CA ALA A 53 4.93 -16.30 -14.76
C ALA A 53 3.59 -16.82 -14.22
N LYS A 54 2.80 -15.97 -13.52
CA LYS A 54 1.43 -16.28 -13.07
C LYS A 54 0.37 -16.17 -14.18
N GLY A 55 0.78 -15.83 -15.42
CA GLY A 55 -0.12 -15.77 -16.59
C GLY A 55 -0.85 -14.44 -16.76
N VAL A 56 -0.43 -13.39 -16.07
CA VAL A 56 -0.99 -12.04 -16.18
C VAL A 56 -0.01 -11.10 -16.90
N LYS A 57 -0.49 -9.96 -17.38
CA LYS A 57 0.40 -8.89 -17.83
C LYS A 57 1.06 -8.27 -16.60
N ALA A 58 2.39 -8.17 -16.64
CA ALA A 58 3.16 -7.52 -15.60
C ALA A 58 4.13 -6.51 -16.22
N SER A 59 4.27 -5.34 -15.59
CA SER A 59 5.25 -4.33 -15.97
C SER A 59 5.80 -3.61 -14.75
N GLY A 60 6.92 -2.89 -14.93
CA GLY A 60 7.49 -2.12 -13.83
C GLY A 60 8.44 -1.03 -14.32
N ALA A 61 8.71 -0.07 -13.44
CA ALA A 61 9.68 0.98 -13.71
C ALA A 61 10.38 1.46 -12.43
N SER A 62 11.63 1.92 -12.59
CA SER A 62 12.35 2.59 -11.50
C SER A 62 11.80 4.01 -11.31
N VAL A 63 11.27 4.27 -10.11
CA VAL A 63 10.67 5.56 -9.75
C VAL A 63 11.05 5.93 -8.33
N ASP A 64 11.52 7.15 -8.15
CA ASP A 64 11.53 7.80 -6.85
C ASP A 64 10.16 8.45 -6.61
N ILE A 65 9.43 7.98 -5.61
CA ILE A 65 8.10 8.49 -5.26
C ILE A 65 8.13 9.97 -4.84
N ALA A 66 9.27 10.47 -4.35
CA ALA A 66 9.44 11.88 -4.02
C ALA A 66 9.45 12.77 -5.29
N ASP A 67 9.83 12.24 -6.44
CA ASP A 67 9.74 12.92 -7.75
C ASP A 67 8.32 12.80 -8.31
N GLY A 68 7.53 13.86 -8.15
CA GLY A 68 6.15 13.88 -8.62
C GLY A 68 6.00 13.78 -10.14
N ALA A 69 6.98 14.27 -10.91
CA ALA A 69 6.93 14.17 -12.37
C ALA A 69 7.19 12.74 -12.84
N ALA A 70 8.20 12.07 -12.26
CA ALA A 70 8.50 10.66 -12.53
C ALA A 70 7.34 9.74 -12.11
N LEU A 71 6.72 9.99 -10.93
CA LEU A 71 5.56 9.24 -10.45
C LEU A 71 4.36 9.37 -11.42
N LYS A 72 4.04 10.60 -11.84
CA LYS A 72 2.97 10.84 -12.81
C LYS A 72 3.24 10.12 -14.13
N ALA A 73 4.44 10.26 -14.67
CA ALA A 73 4.83 9.59 -15.92
C ALA A 73 4.71 8.06 -15.83
N PHE A 74 5.09 7.48 -14.68
CA PHE A 74 4.92 6.05 -14.43
C PHE A 74 3.45 5.63 -14.44
N ILE A 75 2.57 6.36 -13.76
CA ILE A 75 1.13 6.04 -13.69
C ILE A 75 0.50 6.11 -15.09
N GLU A 76 0.81 7.13 -15.87
CA GLU A 76 0.31 7.27 -17.25
C GLU A 76 0.84 6.14 -18.15
N LYS A 77 2.12 5.78 -18.04
CA LYS A 77 2.71 4.65 -18.75
C LYS A 77 2.01 3.34 -18.38
N ALA A 78 1.85 3.06 -17.08
CA ALA A 78 1.17 1.87 -16.58
C ALA A 78 -0.28 1.79 -17.08
N ALA A 79 -1.01 2.90 -17.07
CA ALA A 79 -2.34 2.96 -17.62
C ALA A 79 -2.39 2.62 -19.12
N GLY A 80 -1.41 3.10 -19.89
CA GLY A 80 -1.27 2.76 -21.32
C GLY A 80 -0.96 1.27 -21.55
N GLU A 81 0.00 0.72 -20.82
CA GLU A 81 0.44 -0.67 -20.96
C GLU A 81 -0.65 -1.67 -20.53
N LEU A 82 -1.35 -1.38 -19.43
CA LEU A 82 -2.43 -2.23 -18.91
C LEU A 82 -3.78 -2.00 -19.61
N GLY A 83 -3.95 -0.90 -20.33
CA GLY A 83 -5.21 -0.49 -20.95
C GLY A 83 -6.18 0.21 -19.99
N GLY A 84 -5.67 0.78 -18.88
CA GLY A 84 -6.41 1.51 -17.84
C GLY A 84 -5.95 1.12 -16.43
N ILE A 85 -6.59 1.68 -15.40
CA ILE A 85 -6.34 1.37 -13.99
C ILE A 85 -7.67 1.16 -13.29
N ASP A 86 -7.86 0.00 -12.66
CA ASP A 86 -9.01 -0.30 -11.79
C ASP A 86 -8.65 -0.17 -10.32
N ILE A 87 -7.37 -0.43 -9.99
CA ILE A 87 -6.86 -0.48 -8.62
C ILE A 87 -5.55 0.29 -8.53
N LEU A 88 -5.46 1.19 -7.56
CA LEU A 88 -4.21 1.85 -7.15
C LEU A 88 -3.88 1.44 -5.71
N VAL A 89 -2.63 1.06 -5.44
CA VAL A 89 -2.13 0.78 -4.09
C VAL A 89 -0.94 1.67 -3.79
N SER A 90 -1.09 2.56 -2.80
CA SER A 90 0.00 3.38 -2.25
C SER A 90 0.62 2.67 -1.04
N ASN A 91 1.72 1.96 -1.27
CA ASN A 91 2.43 1.22 -0.23
C ASN A 91 3.85 1.76 0.04
N ALA A 92 4.46 2.48 -0.90
CA ALA A 92 5.78 3.05 -0.72
C ALA A 92 5.85 3.98 0.50
N SER A 93 6.95 3.91 1.27
CA SER A 93 7.18 4.72 2.45
C SER A 93 8.66 5.05 2.61
N ALA A 94 8.96 6.24 3.12
CA ALA A 94 10.31 6.62 3.52
C ALA A 94 10.79 5.89 4.78
N LEU A 95 9.88 5.29 5.57
CA LEU A 95 10.15 4.67 6.87
C LEU A 95 10.89 5.61 7.84
N SER A 96 10.58 6.89 7.81
CA SER A 96 11.26 7.98 8.52
C SER A 96 10.91 7.98 10.01
N ALA A 97 11.44 7.00 10.76
CA ALA A 97 11.12 6.79 12.18
C ALA A 97 11.76 7.79 13.15
N GLY A 98 12.65 8.68 12.67
CA GLY A 98 13.28 9.72 13.48
C GLY A 98 12.45 11.00 13.62
N ASN A 99 13.02 11.98 14.37
CA ASN A 99 12.39 13.29 14.62
C ASN A 99 13.20 14.47 14.05
N SER A 100 14.21 14.23 13.22
CA SER A 100 14.94 15.31 12.56
C SER A 100 14.12 15.93 11.42
N GLU A 101 14.46 17.14 11.02
CA GLU A 101 13.81 17.83 9.92
C GLU A 101 13.85 17.00 8.62
N GLU A 102 14.98 16.33 8.36
CA GLU A 102 15.15 15.47 7.18
C GLU A 102 14.18 14.28 7.22
N ASN A 103 13.91 13.70 8.42
CA ASN A 103 12.91 12.65 8.57
C ASN A 103 11.50 13.15 8.25
N TRP A 104 11.15 14.36 8.72
CA TRP A 104 9.86 14.98 8.44
C TRP A 104 9.71 15.28 6.94
N GLN A 105 10.74 15.86 6.30
CA GLN A 105 10.72 16.15 4.87
C GLN A 105 10.62 14.88 4.02
N ALA A 106 11.40 13.85 4.34
CA ALA A 106 11.37 12.57 3.64
C ALA A 106 10.01 11.88 3.79
N GLY A 107 9.48 11.79 5.01
CA GLY A 107 8.15 11.22 5.28
C GLY A 107 7.05 11.98 4.55
N PHE A 108 7.05 13.31 4.60
CA PHE A 108 6.08 14.13 3.88
C PHE A 108 6.15 13.92 2.37
N SER A 109 7.36 13.97 1.79
CA SER A 109 7.54 13.89 0.34
C SER A 109 7.16 12.52 -0.23
N VAL A 110 7.53 11.42 0.45
CA VAL A 110 7.30 10.06 -0.03
C VAL A 110 5.93 9.55 0.38
N ASP A 111 5.58 9.62 1.68
CA ASP A 111 4.34 9.01 2.17
C ASP A 111 3.11 9.88 1.82
N VAL A 112 3.12 11.17 2.22
CA VAL A 112 1.96 12.05 2.07
C VAL A 112 1.82 12.54 0.63
N MET A 113 2.84 13.20 0.10
CA MET A 113 2.79 13.72 -1.27
C MET A 113 2.82 12.62 -2.32
N GLY A 114 3.48 11.48 -2.01
CA GLY A 114 3.42 10.30 -2.88
C GLY A 114 1.99 9.78 -3.04
N ALA A 115 1.23 9.63 -1.96
CA ALA A 115 -0.18 9.24 -2.02
C ALA A 115 -1.05 10.28 -2.73
N GLN A 116 -0.87 11.57 -2.41
CA GLN A 116 -1.61 12.67 -3.05
C GLN A 116 -1.39 12.71 -4.57
N ARG A 117 -0.13 12.69 -5.00
CA ARG A 117 0.23 12.76 -6.43
C ARG A 117 -0.20 11.52 -7.19
N SER A 118 -0.13 10.34 -6.55
CA SER A 118 -0.53 9.09 -7.19
C SER A 118 -2.04 9.04 -7.46
N ILE A 119 -2.87 9.42 -6.49
CA ILE A 119 -4.34 9.46 -6.71
C ILE A 119 -4.71 10.54 -7.71
N GLU A 120 -4.06 11.70 -7.70
CA GLU A 120 -4.31 12.77 -8.65
C GLU A 120 -4.02 12.32 -10.10
N ALA A 121 -2.89 11.64 -10.32
CA ALA A 121 -2.54 11.09 -11.64
C ALA A 121 -3.46 9.92 -12.05
N ALA A 122 -3.80 9.03 -11.12
CA ALA A 122 -4.61 7.84 -11.43
C ALA A 122 -6.12 8.12 -11.50
N ARG A 123 -6.61 9.19 -10.91
CA ARG A 123 -8.05 9.49 -10.78
C ARG A 123 -8.80 9.41 -12.12
N PRO A 124 -8.35 10.02 -13.24
CA PRO A 124 -9.07 9.93 -14.51
C PRO A 124 -9.21 8.49 -15.00
N HIS A 125 -8.21 7.65 -14.77
CA HIS A 125 -8.21 6.24 -15.14
C HIS A 125 -9.14 5.43 -14.24
N LEU A 126 -9.12 5.67 -12.93
CA LEU A 126 -10.01 5.02 -11.96
C LEU A 126 -11.47 5.38 -12.23
N GLU A 127 -11.79 6.66 -12.45
CA GLU A 127 -13.16 7.11 -12.77
C GLU A 127 -13.66 6.51 -14.09
N LYS A 128 -12.81 6.44 -15.12
CA LYS A 128 -13.13 5.77 -16.38
C LYS A 128 -13.41 4.29 -16.18
N SER A 129 -12.59 3.61 -15.38
CA SER A 129 -12.78 2.20 -15.04
C SER A 129 -14.05 1.96 -14.24
N ALA A 130 -14.32 2.81 -13.24
CA ALA A 130 -15.53 2.71 -12.43
C ALA A 130 -16.80 2.95 -13.27
N ALA A 131 -16.78 3.90 -14.18
CA ALA A 131 -17.88 4.14 -15.11
C ALA A 131 -18.18 2.93 -16.02
N ALA A 132 -17.14 2.18 -16.41
CA ALA A 132 -17.28 1.02 -17.28
C ALA A 132 -17.65 -0.27 -16.51
N ASN A 133 -17.15 -0.43 -15.28
CA ASN A 133 -17.20 -1.69 -14.53
C ASN A 133 -17.96 -1.59 -13.21
N GLY A 134 -18.45 -0.42 -12.84
CA GLY A 134 -19.20 -0.18 -11.60
C GLY A 134 -18.34 0.03 -10.34
N ASP A 135 -17.02 -0.17 -10.39
CA ASP A 135 -16.13 -0.07 -9.23
C ASP A 135 -14.68 0.18 -9.62
N ALA A 136 -14.00 1.03 -8.86
CA ALA A 136 -12.55 1.17 -8.84
C ALA A 136 -12.08 1.49 -7.41
N ALA A 137 -10.83 1.17 -7.07
CA ALA A 137 -10.35 1.27 -5.71
C ALA A 137 -8.96 1.92 -5.59
N PHE A 138 -8.80 2.75 -4.56
CA PHE A 138 -7.53 3.22 -4.05
C PHE A 138 -7.30 2.68 -2.64
N VAL A 139 -6.22 1.95 -2.42
CA VAL A 139 -5.84 1.40 -1.12
C VAL A 139 -4.53 2.02 -0.67
N ILE A 140 -4.51 2.53 0.56
CA ILE A 140 -3.33 3.16 1.16
C ILE A 140 -2.84 2.30 2.32
N ILE A 141 -1.54 2.03 2.37
CA ILE A 141 -0.91 1.33 3.49
C ILE A 141 -0.40 2.35 4.51
N SER A 142 -1.09 2.41 5.64
CA SER A 142 -0.72 3.22 6.80
C SER A 142 0.04 2.38 7.84
N SER A 143 -0.25 2.52 9.12
CA SER A 143 0.36 1.80 10.25
C SER A 143 -0.45 2.02 11.51
N VAL A 144 -0.39 1.10 12.47
CA VAL A 144 -0.87 1.34 13.85
C VAL A 144 -0.14 2.51 14.52
N SER A 145 1.09 2.82 14.11
CA SER A 145 1.84 4.00 14.57
C SER A 145 1.14 5.33 14.26
N ALA A 146 0.15 5.34 13.36
CA ALA A 146 -0.71 6.51 13.12
C ALA A 146 -1.57 6.89 14.33
N ALA A 147 -1.83 5.94 15.20
CA ALA A 147 -2.75 6.09 16.34
C ALA A 147 -2.08 5.89 17.69
N GLU A 148 -0.87 5.32 17.71
CA GLU A 148 -0.09 5.09 18.92
C GLU A 148 1.32 5.65 18.75
N THR A 149 1.79 6.37 19.76
CA THR A 149 3.16 6.89 19.77
C THR A 149 3.72 6.84 21.20
N SER A 150 5.00 6.48 21.30
CA SER A 150 5.78 6.54 22.56
C SER A 150 6.74 7.73 22.56
N SER A 151 6.96 8.38 21.42
CA SER A 151 7.87 9.51 21.26
C SER A 151 7.57 10.28 19.98
N PRO A 152 7.97 11.56 19.88
CA PRO A 152 7.83 12.33 18.66
C PRO A 152 8.57 11.64 17.50
N ASN A 153 7.86 11.39 16.40
CA ASN A 153 8.47 10.81 15.19
C ASN A 153 7.67 11.20 13.94
N ALA A 154 8.35 11.39 12.84
CA ALA A 154 7.73 11.74 11.58
C ALA A 154 6.85 10.62 11.03
N TYR A 155 7.26 9.36 11.15
CA TYR A 155 6.58 8.22 10.59
C TYR A 155 5.11 8.13 11.03
N GLY A 156 4.86 8.11 12.35
CA GLY A 156 3.50 8.02 12.89
C GLY A 156 2.61 9.18 12.43
N ALA A 157 3.16 10.40 12.45
CA ALA A 157 2.44 11.59 12.00
C ALA A 157 2.05 11.52 10.51
N MET A 158 2.98 11.08 9.63
CA MET A 158 2.69 10.91 8.20
C MET A 158 1.65 9.81 7.97
N LYS A 159 1.74 8.71 8.72
CA LYS A 159 0.75 7.61 8.64
C LYS A 159 -0.63 8.05 9.14
N ALA A 160 -0.71 8.94 10.14
CA ALA A 160 -1.97 9.55 10.57
C ALA A 160 -2.57 10.47 9.49
N ALA A 161 -1.74 11.29 8.84
CA ALA A 161 -2.16 12.13 7.73
C ALA A 161 -2.79 11.31 6.60
N LEU A 162 -2.23 10.14 6.26
CA LEU A 162 -2.78 9.24 5.24
C LEU A 162 -4.20 8.76 5.56
N ILE A 163 -4.49 8.45 6.83
CA ILE A 163 -5.84 8.02 7.26
C ILE A 163 -6.85 9.16 7.06
N HIS A 164 -6.46 10.38 7.47
CA HIS A 164 -7.32 11.55 7.27
C HIS A 164 -7.57 11.85 5.79
N MET A 165 -6.51 11.84 4.98
CA MET A 165 -6.58 12.08 3.53
C MET A 165 -7.48 11.04 2.83
N ALA A 166 -7.35 9.77 3.19
CA ALA A 166 -8.14 8.69 2.61
C ALA A 166 -9.65 8.92 2.77
N LYS A 167 -10.10 9.45 3.91
CA LYS A 167 -11.51 9.79 4.12
C LYS A 167 -11.97 10.91 3.19
N GLY A 168 -11.12 11.91 2.95
CA GLY A 168 -11.38 12.98 1.98
C GLY A 168 -11.50 12.43 0.55
N PHE A 169 -10.56 11.57 0.13
CA PHE A 169 -10.58 10.94 -1.18
C PHE A 169 -11.81 10.03 -1.36
N ALA A 170 -12.18 9.26 -0.34
CA ALA A 170 -13.37 8.42 -0.36
C ALA A 170 -14.65 9.23 -0.60
N LYS A 171 -14.79 10.37 0.08
CA LYS A 171 -15.94 11.28 -0.12
C LYS A 171 -15.95 11.87 -1.52
N ALA A 172 -14.79 12.34 -2.01
CA ALA A 172 -14.67 12.94 -3.33
C ALA A 172 -14.88 11.94 -4.49
N GLY A 173 -14.53 10.66 -4.26
CA GLY A 173 -14.67 9.61 -5.28
C GLY A 173 -16.03 8.89 -5.28
N ALA A 174 -16.84 9.04 -4.21
CA ALA A 174 -18.03 8.22 -3.99
C ALA A 174 -19.06 8.30 -5.14
N GLU A 175 -19.36 9.49 -5.65
CA GLU A 175 -20.31 9.69 -6.77
C GLU A 175 -19.82 9.07 -8.09
N LYS A 176 -18.51 8.82 -8.18
CA LYS A 176 -17.85 8.19 -9.33
C LYS A 176 -17.55 6.72 -9.12
N HIS A 177 -18.05 6.13 -8.04
CA HIS A 177 -17.76 4.74 -7.63
C HIS A 177 -16.26 4.43 -7.51
N VAL A 178 -15.45 5.42 -7.13
CA VAL A 178 -14.04 5.26 -6.77
C VAL A 178 -13.92 5.22 -5.25
N ARG A 179 -13.66 4.05 -4.72
CA ARG A 179 -13.51 3.83 -3.28
C ARG A 179 -12.08 4.12 -2.83
N THR A 180 -11.93 4.63 -1.63
CA THR A 180 -10.62 4.79 -1.01
C THR A 180 -10.65 4.24 0.41
N ASN A 181 -9.72 3.34 0.73
CA ASN A 181 -9.60 2.72 2.04
C ASN A 181 -8.14 2.67 2.50
N VAL A 182 -7.95 2.48 3.80
CA VAL A 182 -6.64 2.34 4.43
C VAL A 182 -6.52 0.97 5.07
N VAL A 183 -5.35 0.37 4.97
CA VAL A 183 -4.93 -0.74 5.82
C VAL A 183 -3.83 -0.22 6.75
N SER A 184 -3.99 -0.45 8.06
CA SER A 184 -3.01 -0.11 9.09
C SER A 184 -2.42 -1.37 9.70
N PRO A 185 -1.26 -1.83 9.22
CA PRO A 185 -0.57 -2.99 9.77
C PRO A 185 -0.04 -2.74 11.19
N GLY A 186 0.00 -3.80 12.00
CA GLY A 186 0.81 -3.87 13.20
C GLY A 186 2.28 -4.16 12.90
N THR A 187 2.89 -5.04 13.70
CA THR A 187 4.26 -5.53 13.44
C THR A 187 4.24 -6.56 12.31
N VAL A 188 5.04 -6.34 11.25
CA VAL A 188 5.11 -7.24 10.08
C VAL A 188 6.55 -7.71 9.89
N TYR A 189 6.77 -9.02 9.96
CA TYR A 189 8.08 -9.64 9.77
C TYR A 189 8.26 -10.17 8.35
N PHE A 190 9.34 -9.77 7.72
CA PHE A 190 9.86 -10.36 6.47
C PHE A 190 11.37 -10.11 6.37
N GLU A 191 12.07 -10.92 5.62
CA GLU A 191 13.51 -10.82 5.44
C GLU A 191 13.90 -9.47 4.80
N GLY A 192 14.91 -8.80 5.37
CA GLY A 192 15.32 -7.44 4.97
C GLY A 192 14.35 -6.33 5.39
N GLY A 193 13.30 -6.64 6.14
CA GLY A 193 12.37 -5.67 6.71
C GLY A 193 12.86 -5.09 8.04
N VAL A 194 12.10 -4.10 8.55
CA VAL A 194 12.43 -3.38 9.80
C VAL A 194 12.58 -4.34 11.00
N TRP A 195 11.71 -5.34 11.10
CA TRP A 195 11.73 -6.29 12.21
C TRP A 195 12.78 -7.40 12.05
N ASP A 196 13.18 -7.74 10.82
CA ASP A 196 14.33 -8.60 10.58
C ASP A 196 15.63 -7.89 10.96
N MET A 197 15.77 -6.61 10.62
CA MET A 197 16.91 -5.78 11.05
C MET A 197 16.91 -5.59 12.57
N ALA A 198 15.75 -5.40 13.19
CA ALA A 198 15.64 -5.32 14.64
C ALA A 198 16.06 -6.64 15.31
N LYS A 199 15.63 -7.79 14.78
CA LYS A 199 16.03 -9.11 15.29
C LYS A 199 17.54 -9.31 15.25
N LYS A 200 18.21 -8.82 14.19
CA LYS A 200 19.66 -8.96 14.00
C LYS A 200 20.49 -7.96 14.81
N HIS A 201 20.03 -6.72 14.96
CA HIS A 201 20.82 -5.61 15.48
C HIS A 201 20.28 -4.97 16.79
N ALA A 202 19.05 -5.29 17.17
CA ALA A 202 18.40 -4.79 18.39
C ALA A 202 17.44 -5.85 18.97
N PRO A 203 17.96 -7.02 19.39
CA PRO A 203 17.14 -8.17 19.79
C PRO A 203 16.17 -7.85 20.94
N ASP A 204 16.55 -7.00 21.89
CA ASP A 204 15.66 -6.60 22.99
C ASP A 204 14.41 -5.86 22.48
N ARG A 205 14.57 -4.98 21.47
CA ARG A 205 13.44 -4.32 20.81
C ARG A 205 12.55 -5.32 20.09
N PHE A 206 13.14 -6.30 19.42
CA PHE A 206 12.39 -7.35 18.73
C PHE A 206 11.60 -8.20 19.73
N ASN A 207 12.24 -8.66 20.81
CA ASN A 207 11.62 -9.48 21.84
C ASN A 207 10.48 -8.73 22.54
N ALA A 208 10.69 -7.47 22.94
CA ALA A 208 9.65 -6.63 23.53
C ALA A 208 8.44 -6.44 22.60
N ALA A 209 8.66 -6.35 21.29
CA ALA A 209 7.57 -6.29 20.32
C ALA A 209 6.87 -7.65 20.19
N MET A 210 7.60 -8.75 20.25
CA MET A 210 7.02 -10.10 20.25
C MET A 210 6.14 -10.36 21.46
N GLU A 211 6.56 -9.95 22.66
CA GLU A 211 5.78 -10.07 23.90
C GLU A 211 4.45 -9.31 23.84
N LYS A 212 4.42 -8.19 23.10
CA LYS A 212 3.20 -7.41 22.88
C LYS A 212 2.26 -7.98 21.83
N ASN A 213 2.66 -9.02 21.08
CA ASN A 213 1.80 -9.63 20.07
C ASN A 213 0.96 -10.76 20.69
N PRO A 214 -0.36 -10.55 20.94
CA PRO A 214 -1.18 -11.54 21.62
C PRO A 214 -1.35 -12.85 20.84
N MET A 215 -1.20 -12.80 19.51
CA MET A 215 -1.23 -13.98 18.64
C MET A 215 0.07 -14.78 18.64
N GLY A 216 1.08 -14.40 19.44
CA GLY A 216 2.37 -15.10 19.54
C GLY A 216 3.27 -14.99 18.31
N ARG A 217 2.91 -14.15 17.34
CA ARG A 217 3.70 -13.90 16.12
C ARG A 217 3.49 -12.48 15.61
N MET A 218 4.44 -11.98 14.85
CA MET A 218 4.22 -10.83 13.97
C MET A 218 3.42 -11.27 12.74
N ALA A 219 2.72 -10.34 12.10
CA ALA A 219 2.08 -10.60 10.82
C ALA A 219 3.13 -10.90 9.74
N SER A 220 2.77 -11.71 8.79
CA SER A 220 3.48 -11.83 7.50
C SER A 220 3.01 -10.74 6.53
N PRO A 221 3.77 -10.42 5.47
CA PRO A 221 3.28 -9.58 4.39
C PRO A 221 1.96 -10.06 3.79
N GLN A 222 1.74 -11.38 3.74
CA GLN A 222 0.52 -11.98 3.22
C GLN A 222 -0.71 -11.68 4.07
N ASP A 223 -0.58 -11.61 5.42
CA ASP A 223 -1.69 -11.23 6.29
C ASP A 223 -2.23 -9.82 5.93
N ILE A 224 -1.31 -8.92 5.57
CA ILE A 224 -1.66 -7.55 5.17
C ILE A 224 -2.19 -7.50 3.73
N ALA A 225 -1.58 -8.28 2.83
CA ALA A 225 -2.00 -8.35 1.44
C ALA A 225 -3.44 -8.85 1.31
N ASN A 226 -3.85 -9.84 2.10
CA ASN A 226 -5.23 -10.35 2.10
C ASN A 226 -6.25 -9.23 2.39
N ALA A 227 -5.98 -8.40 3.39
CA ALA A 227 -6.84 -7.26 3.72
C ALA A 227 -6.83 -6.18 2.63
N ALA A 228 -5.65 -5.84 2.11
CA ALA A 228 -5.51 -4.84 1.06
C ALA A 228 -6.21 -5.25 -0.24
N VAL A 229 -6.05 -6.50 -0.65
CA VAL A 229 -6.68 -7.05 -1.87
C VAL A 229 -8.19 -7.18 -1.70
N PHE A 230 -8.69 -7.58 -0.52
CA PHE A 230 -10.13 -7.52 -0.22
C PHE A 230 -10.68 -6.11 -0.39
N LEU A 231 -10.05 -5.09 0.21
CA LEU A 231 -10.48 -3.69 0.08
C LEU A 231 -10.33 -3.14 -1.35
N ALA A 232 -9.42 -3.67 -2.13
CA ALA A 232 -9.25 -3.33 -3.55
C ALA A 232 -10.30 -3.98 -4.45
N SER A 233 -10.95 -5.05 -3.98
CA SER A 233 -11.82 -5.90 -4.80
C SER A 233 -13.27 -5.41 -4.84
N PRO A 234 -14.03 -5.74 -5.91
CA PRO A 234 -15.48 -5.55 -5.96
C PRO A 234 -16.26 -6.19 -4.81
N ALA A 235 -15.71 -7.24 -4.17
CA ALA A 235 -16.34 -7.86 -2.99
C ALA A 235 -16.50 -6.89 -1.82
N SER A 236 -15.76 -5.77 -1.81
CA SER A 236 -15.87 -4.69 -0.83
C SER A 236 -16.53 -3.41 -1.40
N SER A 237 -17.38 -3.53 -2.43
CA SER A 237 -17.94 -2.40 -3.20
C SER A 237 -18.70 -1.34 -2.40
N PHE A 238 -19.17 -1.69 -1.20
CA PHE A 238 -19.83 -0.73 -0.30
C PHE A 238 -18.95 -0.27 0.88
N THR A 239 -17.65 -0.63 0.85
CA THR A 239 -16.66 -0.24 1.87
C THR A 239 -15.78 0.88 1.33
N SER A 240 -15.97 2.11 1.85
CA SER A 240 -15.17 3.27 1.46
C SER A 240 -14.95 4.23 2.62
N GLY A 241 -13.74 4.74 2.75
CA GLY A 241 -13.34 5.69 3.79
C GLY A 241 -13.10 5.07 5.16
N ILE A 242 -12.77 3.78 5.22
CA ILE A 242 -12.41 3.09 6.46
C ILE A 242 -10.89 2.99 6.63
N ASN A 243 -10.47 2.80 7.87
CA ASN A 243 -9.15 2.34 8.24
C ASN A 243 -9.25 0.93 8.84
N MET A 244 -8.83 -0.07 8.09
CA MET A 244 -8.80 -1.46 8.54
C MET A 244 -7.47 -1.74 9.26
N VAL A 245 -7.54 -1.96 10.58
CA VAL A 245 -6.38 -2.34 11.38
C VAL A 245 -6.15 -3.84 11.24
N VAL A 246 -4.92 -4.23 10.90
CA VAL A 246 -4.49 -5.62 10.75
C VAL A 246 -3.25 -5.83 11.60
N ASP A 247 -3.46 -6.07 12.90
CA ASP A 247 -2.39 -6.04 13.90
C ASP A 247 -2.39 -7.22 14.88
N GLY A 248 -3.31 -8.19 14.75
CA GLY A 248 -3.40 -9.33 15.65
C GLY A 248 -3.72 -8.94 17.09
N ALA A 249 -4.48 -7.86 17.30
CA ALA A 249 -4.79 -7.26 18.60
C ALA A 249 -3.56 -6.70 19.34
N TYR A 250 -2.52 -6.32 18.59
CA TYR A 250 -1.32 -5.68 19.13
C TYR A 250 -1.62 -4.36 19.83
N THR A 251 -2.51 -3.54 19.26
CA THR A 251 -2.95 -2.29 19.88
C THR A 251 -4.18 -2.53 20.76
N SER A 252 -4.28 -1.78 21.86
CA SER A 252 -5.44 -1.81 22.76
C SER A 252 -6.53 -0.80 22.40
N ARG A 253 -6.34 -0.07 21.31
CA ARG A 253 -7.24 0.97 20.85
C ARG A 253 -8.50 0.38 20.22
N VAL A 254 -9.66 0.89 20.64
CA VAL A 254 -10.94 0.65 19.95
C VAL A 254 -11.02 1.60 18.74
N ASN A 255 -11.30 1.08 17.57
CA ASN A 255 -11.44 1.88 16.35
C ASN A 255 -12.92 2.14 16.05
N PHE A 256 -13.27 3.43 16.05
CA PHE A 256 -14.57 3.91 15.60
C PHE A 256 -14.45 4.70 14.32
#